data_dee3aa2f1fdbb44603417f19a5c2696a
#
_entry.id   dee3aa2f1fdbb44603417f19a5c2696a
#
_cell.length_a   1.000
_cell.length_b   1.000
_cell.length_c   1.000
_cell.angle_alpha   90.00
_cell.angle_beta   90.00
_cell.angle_gamma   90.00
#
_symmetry.space_group_name_H-M   'P 1'
#
loop_
_entity.id
_entity.type
_entity.pdbx_description
1 polymer ?
#
loop_
_entity_poly.entity_id
_entity_poly.type
_entity_poly.pdbx_seq_one_letter_code
_entity_poly.pdbx_strand_id
1 'polypeptide(L)'
;VMWSEHCSYKNSIYWLKKLPKDGPHMLVKAGEENAGLVDIGDGLACAFKIESHNHPSALEPYQGAATGVGGINRDIFTMGARPIAQMNSLRFGPFENTRTKWLLKGVVKGIGDYGNSFGIPVLSGEVSFDESYDQNPLVNAFSAGIMSVDDLISATANGVGNPVFIVGSSTGKDGIHGAAF
;
A
#
# COMPACT_ATOMS: atom_id res chain seq x y z
N VAL A 1 18.96 -6.63 -1.65
CA VAL A 1 18.07 -5.55 -2.07
C VAL A 1 18.15 -5.32 -3.56
N MET A 2 19.32 -5.01 -4.12
CA MET A 2 19.48 -4.76 -5.57
C MET A 2 19.08 -5.92 -6.48
N TRP A 3 18.97 -7.13 -5.95
CA TRP A 3 18.58 -8.33 -6.68
C TRP A 3 17.12 -8.69 -6.54
N SER A 4 16.38 -8.00 -5.65
CA SER A 4 14.95 -8.26 -5.48
C SER A 4 14.13 -7.66 -6.62
N GLU A 5 13.00 -8.28 -6.96
CA GLU A 5 12.06 -7.76 -7.94
C GLU A 5 11.51 -6.40 -7.50
N HIS A 6 11.20 -6.26 -6.20
CA HIS A 6 10.67 -5.04 -5.60
C HIS A 6 11.54 -3.80 -5.87
N CYS A 7 12.87 -3.94 -5.81
CA CYS A 7 13.77 -2.80 -6.01
C CYS A 7 14.02 -2.45 -7.47
N SER A 8 13.91 -3.39 -8.38
CA SER A 8 14.33 -3.20 -9.77
C SER A 8 13.28 -3.56 -10.81
N TYR A 9 12.21 -4.23 -10.41
CA TYR A 9 11.14 -4.72 -11.29
C TYR A 9 11.68 -5.46 -12.53
N LYS A 10 12.73 -6.28 -12.35
CA LYS A 10 13.50 -6.90 -13.44
C LYS A 10 12.64 -7.69 -14.42
N ASN A 11 11.68 -8.45 -13.89
CA ASN A 11 10.81 -9.29 -14.70
C ASN A 11 9.53 -8.57 -15.13
N SER A 12 9.00 -7.68 -14.31
CA SER A 12 7.71 -7.02 -14.53
C SER A 12 7.84 -5.68 -15.27
N ILE A 13 9.02 -5.02 -15.28
CA ILE A 13 9.22 -3.70 -15.90
C ILE A 13 8.82 -3.66 -17.39
N TYR A 14 9.04 -4.76 -18.11
CA TYR A 14 8.67 -4.86 -19.52
C TYR A 14 7.14 -4.74 -19.70
N TRP A 15 6.36 -5.32 -18.81
CA TRP A 15 4.91 -5.27 -18.85
C TRP A 15 4.38 -3.94 -18.30
N LEU A 16 4.97 -3.44 -17.21
CA LEU A 16 4.61 -2.14 -16.63
C LEU A 16 4.76 -1.00 -17.64
N LYS A 17 5.80 -1.03 -18.48
CA LYS A 17 6.03 -0.03 -19.53
C LYS A 17 4.97 -0.02 -20.63
N LYS A 18 4.19 -1.08 -20.78
CA LYS A 18 3.11 -1.19 -21.77
C LYS A 18 1.77 -0.68 -21.26
N LEU A 19 1.64 -0.48 -19.95
CA LEU A 19 0.42 0.06 -19.36
C LEU A 19 0.28 1.54 -19.74
N PRO A 20 -0.95 2.01 -19.97
CA PRO A 20 -1.20 3.43 -20.17
C PRO A 20 -0.77 4.21 -18.93
N LYS A 21 -0.11 5.34 -19.16
CA LYS A 21 0.42 6.20 -18.08
C LYS A 21 -0.38 7.48 -17.91
N ASP A 22 -1.37 7.69 -18.75
CA ASP A 22 -2.17 8.90 -18.81
C ASP A 22 -3.59 8.56 -19.28
N GLY A 23 -4.55 9.41 -18.95
CA GLY A 23 -5.96 9.24 -19.32
C GLY A 23 -6.78 10.50 -19.02
N PRO A 24 -7.98 10.66 -19.60
CA PRO A 24 -8.76 11.89 -19.56
C PRO A 24 -9.19 12.32 -18.15
N HIS A 25 -9.30 11.38 -17.22
CA HIS A 25 -9.68 11.65 -15.82
C HIS A 25 -8.50 11.55 -14.84
N MET A 26 -7.30 11.25 -15.33
CA MET A 26 -6.10 11.20 -14.50
C MET A 26 -5.57 12.61 -14.24
N LEU A 27 -5.48 13.00 -12.99
CA LEU A 27 -4.93 14.30 -12.59
C LEU A 27 -3.41 14.25 -12.40
N VAL A 28 -2.87 13.04 -12.19
CA VAL A 28 -1.42 12.79 -12.15
C VAL A 28 -1.10 11.58 -13.02
N LYS A 29 0.04 11.60 -13.71
CA LYS A 29 0.47 10.46 -14.52
C LYS A 29 1.00 9.33 -13.64
N ALA A 30 0.90 8.11 -14.15
CA ALA A 30 1.40 6.96 -13.43
C ALA A 30 2.89 7.07 -13.11
N GLY A 31 3.24 7.02 -11.83
CA GLY A 31 4.61 7.10 -11.32
C GLY A 31 5.13 8.51 -11.02
N GLU A 32 4.31 9.55 -11.15
CA GLU A 32 4.69 10.91 -10.78
C GLU A 32 4.54 11.16 -9.27
N GLU A 33 3.49 10.60 -8.66
CA GLU A 33 3.16 10.81 -7.25
C GLU A 33 3.05 9.48 -6.49
N ASN A 34 2.87 9.56 -5.18
CA ASN A 34 2.80 8.39 -4.29
C ASN A 34 1.54 7.54 -4.49
N ALA A 35 0.46 8.13 -5.02
CA ALA A 35 -0.81 7.46 -5.26
C ALA A 35 -1.38 7.88 -6.62
N GLY A 36 -2.30 7.11 -7.17
CA GLY A 36 -3.13 7.51 -8.30
C GLY A 36 -4.13 8.59 -7.89
N LEU A 37 -4.40 9.53 -8.78
CA LEU A 37 -5.39 10.58 -8.55
C LEU A 37 -6.29 10.71 -9.78
N VAL A 38 -7.58 10.58 -9.58
CA VAL A 38 -8.59 10.70 -10.64
C VAL A 38 -9.64 11.75 -10.30
N ASP A 39 -10.02 12.51 -11.29
CA ASP A 39 -11.17 13.43 -11.22
C ASP A 39 -12.47 12.63 -11.13
N ILE A 40 -13.27 12.92 -10.13
CA ILE A 40 -14.59 12.30 -9.91
C ILE A 40 -15.76 13.27 -10.10
N GLY A 41 -15.48 14.47 -10.62
CA GLY A 41 -16.43 15.53 -10.85
C GLY A 41 -16.60 16.49 -9.67
N ASP A 42 -17.32 17.56 -9.89
CA ASP A 42 -17.66 18.58 -8.88
C ASP A 42 -16.45 19.21 -8.16
N GLY A 43 -15.29 19.27 -8.83
CA GLY A 43 -14.05 19.79 -8.25
C GLY A 43 -13.42 18.84 -7.21
N LEU A 44 -13.85 17.57 -7.19
CA LEU A 44 -13.35 16.54 -6.28
C LEU A 44 -12.46 15.53 -7.03
N ALA A 45 -11.50 15.01 -6.30
CA ALA A 45 -10.62 13.94 -6.76
C ALA A 45 -10.60 12.78 -5.77
N CYS A 46 -10.42 11.58 -6.30
CA CYS A 46 -10.16 10.38 -5.53
C CYS A 46 -8.68 10.02 -5.64
N ALA A 47 -7.98 10.03 -4.51
CA ALA A 47 -6.64 9.48 -4.39
C ALA A 47 -6.75 8.01 -3.95
N PHE A 48 -6.04 7.11 -4.62
CA PHE A 48 -6.09 5.69 -4.31
C PHE A 48 -4.77 4.98 -4.59
N LYS A 49 -4.51 3.92 -3.85
CA LYS A 49 -3.35 3.05 -4.05
C LYS A 49 -3.63 1.63 -3.59
N ILE A 50 -3.01 0.68 -4.25
CA ILE A 50 -2.91 -0.70 -3.80
C ILE A 50 -1.44 -1.09 -3.73
N GLU A 51 -1.05 -1.81 -2.69
CA GLU A 51 0.32 -2.26 -2.48
C GLU A 51 0.36 -3.63 -1.82
N SER A 52 1.36 -4.44 -2.16
CA SER A 52 1.57 -5.78 -1.59
C SER A 52 2.52 -5.73 -0.41
N HIS A 53 2.12 -6.34 0.70
CA HIS A 53 2.93 -6.53 1.91
C HIS A 53 3.10 -8.01 2.26
N ASN A 54 3.40 -8.83 1.27
CA ASN A 54 3.47 -10.29 1.41
C ASN A 54 4.70 -10.76 2.21
N HIS A 55 5.91 -10.32 1.91
CA HIS A 55 7.11 -10.79 2.59
C HIS A 55 7.11 -10.50 4.10
N PRO A 56 6.87 -9.26 4.55
CA PRO A 56 6.75 -8.99 5.98
C PRO A 56 5.65 -9.83 6.65
N SER A 57 4.51 -10.00 5.97
CA SER A 57 3.39 -10.78 6.50
C SER A 57 3.66 -12.29 6.56
N ALA A 58 4.54 -12.81 5.71
CA ALA A 58 4.94 -14.22 5.75
C ALA A 58 5.76 -14.55 7.00
N LEU A 59 6.50 -13.57 7.54
CA LEU A 59 7.34 -13.69 8.73
C LEU A 59 6.61 -13.28 10.01
N GLU A 60 6.01 -12.10 9.99
CA GLU A 60 5.29 -11.50 11.11
C GLU A 60 3.91 -11.01 10.62
N PRO A 61 2.92 -11.90 10.53
CA PRO A 61 1.66 -11.62 9.84
C PRO A 61 0.89 -10.44 10.42
N TYR A 62 0.92 -10.26 11.73
CA TYR A 62 0.27 -9.12 12.38
C TYR A 62 0.96 -7.80 12.04
N GLN A 63 2.27 -7.71 12.29
CA GLN A 63 3.04 -6.49 12.05
C GLN A 63 3.18 -6.17 10.56
N GLY A 64 3.39 -7.20 9.73
CA GLY A 64 3.51 -7.05 8.28
C GLY A 64 2.24 -6.49 7.66
N ALA A 65 1.08 -7.01 8.01
CA ALA A 65 -0.19 -6.53 7.52
C ALA A 65 -0.56 -5.14 8.07
N ALA A 66 -0.30 -4.90 9.36
CA ALA A 66 -0.50 -3.57 9.96
C ALA A 66 0.37 -2.50 9.28
N THR A 67 1.63 -2.82 8.98
CA THR A 67 2.53 -1.94 8.22
C THR A 67 2.00 -1.67 6.82
N GLY A 68 1.40 -2.67 6.17
CA GLY A 68 0.76 -2.52 4.87
C GLY A 68 -0.36 -1.48 4.89
N VAL A 69 -1.26 -1.60 5.85
CA VAL A 69 -2.35 -0.63 6.04
C VAL A 69 -1.80 0.76 6.36
N GLY A 70 -0.78 0.84 7.22
CA GLY A 70 -0.13 2.11 7.56
C GLY A 70 0.52 2.81 6.37
N GLY A 71 1.28 2.04 5.57
CA GLY A 71 1.96 2.55 4.38
C GLY A 71 1.00 3.07 3.32
N ILE A 72 -0.05 2.29 3.04
CA ILE A 72 -1.04 2.68 2.02
C ILE A 72 -1.81 3.94 2.41
N ASN A 73 -2.18 4.08 3.68
CA ASN A 73 -2.85 5.29 4.18
C ASN A 73 -1.91 6.51 4.16
N ARG A 74 -0.63 6.31 4.47
CA ARG A 74 0.36 7.38 4.41
C ARG A 74 0.48 7.96 3.02
N ASP A 75 0.48 7.12 1.98
CA ASP A 75 0.55 7.58 0.60
C ASP A 75 -0.66 8.43 0.21
N ILE A 76 -1.86 8.06 0.68
CA ILE A 76 -3.06 8.88 0.46
C ILE A 76 -2.95 10.24 1.19
N PHE A 77 -2.47 10.24 2.43
CA PHE A 77 -2.25 11.50 3.18
C PHE A 77 -1.22 12.42 2.52
N THR A 78 -0.16 11.86 1.94
CA THR A 78 0.89 12.68 1.27
C THR A 78 0.38 13.38 0.03
N MET A 79 -0.75 12.92 -0.56
CA MET A 79 -1.42 13.58 -1.68
C MET A 79 -2.32 14.74 -1.25
N GLY A 80 -2.53 14.95 0.06
CA GLY A 80 -3.49 15.89 0.61
C GLY A 80 -4.89 15.30 0.83
N ALA A 81 -5.11 14.03 0.48
CA ALA A 81 -6.39 13.38 0.64
C ALA A 81 -6.54 12.75 2.03
N ARG A 82 -7.78 12.73 2.55
CA ARG A 82 -8.12 11.97 3.75
C ARG A 82 -8.62 10.58 3.36
N PRO A 83 -7.98 9.49 3.82
CA PRO A 83 -8.49 8.15 3.60
C PRO A 83 -9.89 7.99 4.18
N ILE A 84 -10.79 7.38 3.40
CA ILE A 84 -12.19 7.14 3.79
C ILE A 84 -12.61 5.69 3.66
N ALA A 85 -11.82 4.88 2.94
CA ALA A 85 -12.16 3.49 2.65
C ALA A 85 -10.89 2.64 2.51
N GLN A 86 -10.96 1.43 3.03
CA GLN A 86 -9.96 0.39 2.83
C GLN A 86 -10.58 -0.86 2.24
N MET A 87 -9.79 -1.59 1.46
CA MET A 87 -10.11 -2.91 0.94
C MET A 87 -8.85 -3.77 0.92
N ASN A 88 -9.03 -5.10 0.87
CA ASN A 88 -7.89 -6.01 0.84
C ASN A 88 -8.14 -7.15 -0.15
N SER A 89 -7.07 -7.61 -0.79
CA SER A 89 -7.09 -8.83 -1.60
C SER A 89 -6.02 -9.77 -1.06
N LEU A 90 -6.46 -10.85 -0.44
CA LEU A 90 -5.63 -11.76 0.33
C LEU A 90 -5.56 -13.13 -0.34
N ARG A 91 -4.36 -13.71 -0.40
CA ARG A 91 -4.12 -15.05 -0.92
C ARG A 91 -3.25 -15.83 0.05
N PHE A 92 -3.66 -17.05 0.36
CA PHE A 92 -2.95 -17.93 1.28
C PHE A 92 -2.86 -19.34 0.70
N GLY A 93 -1.96 -20.16 1.25
CA GLY A 93 -1.90 -21.59 0.99
C GLY A 93 -3.16 -22.32 1.42
N PRO A 94 -3.21 -23.67 1.27
CA PRO A 94 -4.39 -24.46 1.63
C PRO A 94 -4.85 -24.18 3.07
N PHE A 95 -6.14 -24.00 3.26
CA PHE A 95 -6.71 -23.63 4.56
C PHE A 95 -6.51 -24.71 5.65
N GLU A 96 -6.32 -25.95 5.25
CA GLU A 96 -6.06 -27.08 6.17
C GLU A 96 -4.73 -26.92 6.91
N ASN A 97 -3.75 -26.22 6.30
CA ASN A 97 -2.41 -26.06 6.87
C ASN A 97 -2.43 -25.20 8.13
N THR A 98 -1.73 -25.65 9.16
CA THR A 98 -1.60 -24.91 10.43
C THR A 98 -0.94 -23.54 10.22
N ARG A 99 0.06 -23.47 9.34
CA ARG A 99 0.74 -22.22 8.98
C ARG A 99 -0.24 -21.22 8.32
N THR A 100 -1.06 -21.67 7.38
CA THR A 100 -2.07 -20.83 6.73
C THR A 100 -3.05 -20.24 7.75
N LYS A 101 -3.53 -21.03 8.69
CA LYS A 101 -4.42 -20.53 9.76
C LYS A 101 -3.75 -19.47 10.64
N TRP A 102 -2.48 -19.69 10.97
CA TRP A 102 -1.69 -18.72 11.74
C TRP A 102 -1.48 -17.41 10.96
N LEU A 103 -1.10 -17.49 9.69
CA LEU A 103 -0.92 -16.34 8.81
C LEU A 103 -2.23 -15.55 8.67
N LEU A 104 -3.33 -16.23 8.33
CA LEU A 104 -4.64 -15.60 8.16
C LEU A 104 -5.08 -14.87 9.42
N LYS A 105 -4.98 -15.52 10.58
CA LYS A 105 -5.33 -14.91 11.88
C LYS A 105 -4.53 -13.64 12.15
N GLY A 106 -3.22 -13.69 11.95
CA GLY A 106 -2.33 -12.53 12.18
C GLY A 106 -2.59 -11.40 11.20
N VAL A 107 -2.70 -11.70 9.91
CA VAL A 107 -2.96 -10.71 8.86
C VAL A 107 -4.30 -10.00 9.08
N VAL A 108 -5.37 -10.74 9.28
CA VAL A 108 -6.71 -10.15 9.50
C VAL A 108 -6.74 -9.28 10.75
N LYS A 109 -6.08 -9.75 11.85
CA LYS A 109 -5.97 -8.95 13.06
C LYS A 109 -5.16 -7.68 12.86
N GLY A 110 -4.03 -7.74 12.18
CA GLY A 110 -3.18 -6.57 11.88
C GLY A 110 -3.92 -5.52 11.04
N ILE A 111 -4.63 -5.94 10.00
CA ILE A 111 -5.48 -5.06 9.18
C ILE A 111 -6.56 -4.40 10.03
N GLY A 112 -7.29 -5.19 10.83
CA GLY A 112 -8.40 -4.69 11.64
C GLY A 112 -7.95 -3.72 12.74
N ASP A 113 -6.92 -4.05 13.48
CA ASP A 113 -6.42 -3.21 14.58
C ASP A 113 -5.88 -1.87 14.06
N TYR A 114 -5.15 -1.87 12.93
CA TYR A 114 -4.63 -0.63 12.36
C TYR A 114 -5.74 0.22 11.75
N GLY A 115 -6.68 -0.38 11.03
CA GLY A 115 -7.86 0.31 10.50
C GLY A 115 -8.69 0.96 11.61
N ASN A 116 -8.90 0.24 12.70
CA ASN A 116 -9.59 0.79 13.89
C ASN A 116 -8.85 1.96 14.51
N SER A 117 -7.51 1.90 14.58
CA SER A 117 -6.70 3.00 15.13
C SER A 117 -6.79 4.28 14.30
N PHE A 118 -6.94 4.14 12.99
CA PHE A 118 -7.15 5.27 12.08
C PHE A 118 -8.61 5.73 12.00
N GLY A 119 -9.55 4.87 12.40
CA GLY A 119 -10.97 5.12 12.24
C GLY A 119 -11.43 5.07 10.77
N ILE A 120 -10.73 4.30 9.93
CA ILE A 120 -11.08 4.12 8.52
C ILE A 120 -11.72 2.74 8.33
N PRO A 121 -12.94 2.66 7.77
CA PRO A 121 -13.62 1.40 7.61
C PRO A 121 -12.98 0.51 6.54
N VAL A 122 -12.88 -0.77 6.82
CA VAL A 122 -12.62 -1.80 5.80
C VAL A 122 -13.96 -2.16 5.17
N LEU A 123 -14.20 -1.69 3.95
CA LEU A 123 -15.51 -1.80 3.29
C LEU A 123 -15.72 -3.16 2.64
N SER A 124 -14.66 -3.76 2.11
CA SER A 124 -14.74 -4.99 1.34
C SER A 124 -13.37 -5.64 1.22
N GLY A 125 -13.36 -6.80 0.61
CA GLY A 125 -12.14 -7.52 0.27
C GLY A 125 -12.46 -8.90 -0.25
N GLU A 126 -11.41 -9.63 -0.55
CA GLU A 126 -11.49 -11.02 -0.96
C GLU A 126 -10.38 -11.85 -0.31
N VAL A 127 -10.68 -13.09 -0.07
CA VAL A 127 -9.71 -14.08 0.43
C VAL A 127 -9.83 -15.33 -0.44
N SER A 128 -8.69 -15.85 -0.90
CA SER A 128 -8.66 -17.15 -1.58
C SER A 128 -7.49 -18.00 -1.09
N PHE A 129 -7.59 -19.29 -1.33
CA PHE A 129 -6.63 -20.30 -0.89
C PHE A 129 -6.19 -21.12 -2.10
N ASP A 130 -4.86 -21.23 -2.28
CA ASP A 130 -4.26 -22.00 -3.36
C ASP A 130 -2.86 -22.45 -2.97
N GLU A 131 -2.43 -23.61 -3.40
CA GLU A 131 -1.12 -24.19 -3.06
C GLU A 131 0.05 -23.27 -3.46
N SER A 132 -0.10 -22.48 -4.50
CA SER A 132 0.93 -21.55 -4.98
C SER A 132 1.30 -20.47 -3.95
N TYR A 133 0.43 -20.21 -2.96
CA TYR A 133 0.66 -19.22 -1.90
C TYR A 133 1.06 -19.83 -0.55
N ASP A 134 1.37 -21.13 -0.49
CA ASP A 134 1.66 -21.82 0.77
C ASP A 134 2.87 -21.23 1.52
N GLN A 135 3.93 -20.88 0.79
CA GLN A 135 5.16 -20.36 1.38
C GLN A 135 5.18 -18.82 1.47
N ASN A 136 4.48 -18.16 0.57
CA ASN A 136 4.49 -16.70 0.45
C ASN A 136 3.08 -16.18 0.18
N PRO A 137 2.33 -15.81 1.22
CA PRO A 137 0.99 -15.27 1.08
C PRO A 137 1.01 -13.96 0.30
N LEU A 138 -0.08 -13.63 -0.36
CA LEU A 138 -0.27 -12.34 -0.98
C LEU A 138 -1.18 -11.48 -0.09
N VAL A 139 -0.66 -10.36 0.37
CA VAL A 139 -1.37 -9.41 1.23
C VAL A 139 -1.40 -8.07 0.52
N ASN A 140 -2.47 -7.83 -0.23
CA ASN A 140 -2.67 -6.55 -0.91
C ASN A 140 -3.57 -5.66 -0.05
N ALA A 141 -3.06 -4.49 0.30
CA ALA A 141 -3.81 -3.44 0.97
C ALA A 141 -4.15 -2.34 -0.03
N PHE A 142 -5.40 -1.90 -0.02
CA PHE A 142 -5.91 -0.80 -0.83
C PHE A 142 -6.47 0.27 0.09
N SER A 143 -6.23 1.53 -0.24
CA SER A 143 -6.87 2.68 0.40
C SER A 143 -7.32 3.69 -0.65
N ALA A 144 -8.42 4.36 -0.35
CA ALA A 144 -8.92 5.48 -1.13
C ALA A 144 -9.27 6.66 -0.22
N GLY A 145 -9.02 7.87 -0.70
CA GLY A 145 -9.35 9.12 -0.04
C GLY A 145 -9.94 10.13 -1.01
N ILE A 146 -10.71 11.08 -0.49
CA ILE A 146 -11.31 12.16 -1.27
C ILE A 146 -10.66 13.48 -0.88
N MET A 147 -10.48 14.36 -1.88
CA MET A 147 -9.91 15.69 -1.71
C MET A 147 -10.50 16.65 -2.75
N SER A 148 -10.35 17.95 -2.51
CA SER A 148 -10.53 18.95 -3.57
C SER A 148 -9.38 18.84 -4.57
N VAL A 149 -9.65 19.03 -5.86
CA VAL A 149 -8.61 19.07 -6.90
C VAL A 149 -7.57 20.15 -6.60
N ASP A 150 -7.99 21.26 -6.00
CA ASP A 150 -7.12 22.39 -5.69
C ASP A 150 -6.18 22.14 -4.48
N ASP A 151 -6.45 21.09 -3.69
CA ASP A 151 -5.68 20.73 -2.49
C ASP A 151 -4.56 19.71 -2.77
N LEU A 152 -4.28 19.40 -4.03
CA LEU A 152 -3.24 18.45 -4.40
C LEU A 152 -1.86 18.88 -3.86
N ILE A 153 -1.25 18.01 -3.07
CA ILE A 153 0.11 18.16 -2.57
C ILE A 153 1.03 17.22 -3.36
N SER A 154 2.01 17.82 -4.04
CA SER A 154 3.04 17.05 -4.75
C SER A 154 4.19 16.68 -3.82
N ALA A 155 4.77 15.49 -4.03
CA ALA A 155 5.96 15.01 -3.32
C ALA A 155 7.27 15.72 -3.77
N THR A 156 7.17 16.98 -4.19
CA THR A 156 8.27 17.77 -4.71
C THR A 156 8.79 18.73 -3.64
N ALA A 157 10.10 18.73 -3.39
CA ALA A 157 10.73 19.70 -2.52
C ALA A 157 10.80 21.07 -3.23
N ASN A 158 10.10 22.06 -2.69
CA ASN A 158 10.05 23.41 -3.23
C ASN A 158 10.63 24.44 -2.24
N GLY A 159 11.20 25.52 -2.75
CA GLY A 159 11.71 26.63 -1.95
C GLY A 159 13.13 26.38 -1.43
N VAL A 160 14.12 26.98 -2.11
CA VAL A 160 15.51 26.94 -1.65
C VAL A 160 15.59 27.62 -0.27
N GLY A 161 16.17 26.91 0.72
CA GLY A 161 16.27 27.37 2.11
C GLY A 161 15.11 26.96 3.02
N ASN A 162 14.06 26.34 2.51
CA ASN A 162 13.02 25.78 3.35
C ASN A 162 13.57 24.65 4.23
N PRO A 163 13.20 24.61 5.54
CA PRO A 163 13.66 23.56 6.43
C PRO A 163 13.00 22.23 6.11
N VAL A 164 13.75 21.14 6.27
CA VAL A 164 13.26 19.76 6.18
C VAL A 164 13.23 19.17 7.57
N PHE A 165 12.10 18.58 7.95
CA PHE A 165 11.91 17.97 9.25
C PHE A 165 11.66 16.46 9.13
N ILE A 166 12.20 15.70 10.07
CA ILE A 166 11.85 14.30 10.31
C ILE A 166 11.03 14.26 11.58
N VAL A 167 9.80 13.74 11.48
CA VAL A 167 8.89 13.59 12.61
C VAL A 167 8.58 12.11 12.80
N GLY A 168 8.86 11.61 14.00
CA GLY A 168 8.63 10.19 14.32
C GLY A 168 9.40 9.75 15.56
N SER A 169 9.30 8.46 15.87
CA SER A 169 10.10 7.81 16.91
C SER A 169 11.55 7.56 16.44
N SER A 170 12.41 7.17 17.38
CA SER A 170 13.75 6.68 17.05
C SER A 170 13.64 5.44 16.17
N THR A 171 14.36 5.43 15.07
CA THR A 171 14.37 4.30 14.14
C THR A 171 15.41 3.25 14.57
N GLY A 172 15.04 1.97 14.42
CA GLY A 172 15.94 0.83 14.56
C GLY A 172 16.58 0.43 13.21
N LYS A 173 17.04 -0.81 13.15
CA LYS A 173 17.59 -1.39 11.92
C LYS A 173 16.56 -2.18 11.10
N ASP A 174 15.30 -2.12 11.49
CA ASP A 174 14.21 -2.85 10.84
C ASP A 174 14.06 -2.37 9.39
N GLY A 175 13.98 -3.32 8.47
CA GLY A 175 13.85 -3.03 7.05
C GLY A 175 15.09 -2.47 6.36
N ILE A 176 16.27 -2.47 7.01
CA ILE A 176 17.52 -1.93 6.43
C ILE A 176 17.92 -2.59 5.11
N HIS A 177 17.50 -3.82 4.87
CA HIS A 177 17.73 -4.55 3.63
C HIS A 177 16.50 -4.53 2.68
N GLY A 178 15.48 -3.74 2.99
CA GLY A 178 14.24 -3.71 2.26
C GLY A 178 13.38 -4.95 2.51
N ALA A 179 12.47 -5.26 1.58
CA ALA A 179 11.56 -6.40 1.66
C ALA A 179 12.14 -7.70 1.06
N ALA A 180 13.46 -7.86 1.04
CA ALA A 180 14.12 -9.07 0.59
C ALA A 180 14.30 -10.06 1.76
N PHE A 181 14.10 -11.36 1.47
CA PHE A 181 14.47 -12.44 2.39
C PHE A 181 15.96 -12.71 2.32
#